data_5c66e71a71dc20a5bd487fd6cdc2bbbf
#
_entry.id   5c66e71a71dc20a5bd487fd6cdc2bbbf
#
_cell.length_a   1.000
_cell.length_b   1.000
_cell.length_c   1.000
_cell.angle_alpha   90.00
_cell.angle_beta   90.00
_cell.angle_gamma   90.00
#
_symmetry.space_group_name_H-M   'P 1'
#
loop_
_entity.id
_entity.type
_entity.pdbx_description
1 polymer ?
#
loop_
_entity_poly.entity_id
_entity_poly.type
_entity_poly.pdbx_seq_one_letter_code
_entity_poly.pdbx_strand_id
1 'polypeptide(L)'
;MPLVCLVPVWGILALFFLEIRNRGKRETLEDVGIEKLKINDEIYRSILMDEDPIEDRVVPLEEALLINDPATRRELMMEVMYSNPDDYVEQLKEARTNDDTEVVHYAVTALAELQKEYDFRFQELDWEMEKNPDDDEVTDKYIKLLNQYLDSGIAEENDMDIKLRTYSGILERKLKNTPESFALWKEKIKTDLKIREYETALEDIQYIVENWEKEEAGYLLLIQYYSALMDRQGIDRTLEQVSRRRIHLTPRGRREISFWKKDED
;
A
#
# COMPACT_ATOMS: atom_id res chain seq x y z
N MET A 1 7.91 30.80 -61.43
CA MET A 1 8.40 30.39 -60.12
C MET A 1 7.60 30.96 -58.91
N PRO A 2 6.26 31.09 -58.96
CA PRO A 2 5.52 31.53 -57.75
C PRO A 2 4.82 30.41 -56.96
N LEU A 3 4.82 29.14 -57.45
CA LEU A 3 4.06 28.02 -56.84
C LEU A 3 4.79 27.34 -55.66
N VAL A 4 6.09 27.47 -55.56
CA VAL A 4 6.94 26.83 -54.53
C VAL A 4 6.88 27.53 -53.15
N CYS A 5 6.51 28.81 -53.13
CA CYS A 5 6.39 29.57 -51.87
C CYS A 5 5.06 29.42 -51.14
N LEU A 6 4.05 28.83 -51.79
CA LEU A 6 2.72 28.69 -51.21
C LEU A 6 2.57 27.38 -50.35
N VAL A 7 3.37 26.39 -50.58
CA VAL A 7 3.30 25.10 -49.89
C VAL A 7 3.58 25.18 -48.38
N PRO A 8 4.60 25.93 -47.91
CA PRO A 8 4.85 26.00 -46.46
C PRO A 8 3.78 26.78 -45.69
N VAL A 9 3.12 27.74 -46.33
CA VAL A 9 2.04 28.54 -45.67
C VAL A 9 0.77 27.73 -45.56
N TRP A 10 0.43 26.93 -46.55
CA TRP A 10 -0.73 26.02 -46.50
C TRP A 10 -0.56 24.86 -45.52
N GLY A 11 0.67 24.36 -45.32
CA GLY A 11 0.96 23.33 -44.33
C GLY A 11 0.72 23.82 -42.90
N ILE A 12 1.17 25.02 -42.58
CA ILE A 12 0.98 25.63 -41.26
C ILE A 12 -0.50 25.95 -41.01
N LEU A 13 -1.21 26.48 -42.01
CA LEU A 13 -2.65 26.71 -41.91
C LEU A 13 -3.49 25.43 -41.77
N ALA A 14 -3.09 24.36 -42.45
CA ALA A 14 -3.75 23.05 -42.32
C ALA A 14 -3.54 22.43 -40.94
N LEU A 15 -2.31 22.53 -40.37
CA LEU A 15 -2.02 22.10 -39.01
C LEU A 15 -2.78 22.90 -37.96
N PHE A 16 -2.85 24.23 -38.14
CA PHE A 16 -3.61 25.11 -37.24
C PHE A 16 -5.11 24.82 -37.29
N PHE A 17 -5.66 24.51 -38.46
CA PHE A 17 -7.07 24.13 -38.63
C PHE A 17 -7.35 22.74 -38.05
N LEU A 18 -6.43 21.80 -38.18
CA LEU A 18 -6.50 20.47 -37.54
C LEU A 18 -6.43 20.58 -36.02
N GLU A 19 -5.62 21.47 -35.49
CA GLU A 19 -5.47 21.70 -34.06
C GLU A 19 -6.75 22.32 -33.44
N ILE A 20 -7.33 23.33 -34.11
CA ILE A 20 -8.61 23.92 -33.69
C ILE A 20 -9.75 22.90 -33.77
N ARG A 21 -9.80 22.07 -34.83
CA ARG A 21 -10.80 21.02 -34.97
C ARG A 21 -10.62 19.91 -33.93
N ASN A 22 -9.40 19.63 -33.52
CA ASN A 22 -9.09 18.57 -32.55
C ASN A 22 -9.30 19.05 -31.11
N ARG A 23 -9.16 20.36 -30.80
CA ARG A 23 -9.52 20.93 -29.50
C ARG A 23 -11.01 20.77 -29.19
N GLY A 24 -11.88 21.02 -30.16
CA GLY A 24 -13.33 20.82 -29.98
C GLY A 24 -13.75 19.36 -29.84
N LYS A 25 -12.89 18.39 -30.24
CA LYS A 25 -13.18 16.97 -30.08
C LYS A 25 -12.59 16.37 -28.78
N ARG A 26 -11.58 16.98 -28.18
CA ARG A 26 -11.03 16.53 -26.89
C ARG A 26 -12.01 16.75 -25.74
N GLU A 27 -12.70 17.90 -25.72
CA GLU A 27 -13.71 18.17 -24.68
C GLU A 27 -14.93 17.24 -24.74
N THR A 28 -15.29 16.77 -25.95
CA THR A 28 -16.46 15.88 -26.11
C THR A 28 -16.16 14.38 -25.89
N LEU A 29 -14.89 13.94 -25.92
CA LEU A 29 -14.54 12.54 -25.72
C LEU A 29 -14.27 12.20 -24.23
N GLU A 30 -13.77 13.15 -23.46
CA GLU A 30 -13.61 12.98 -22.00
C GLU A 30 -14.98 13.03 -21.29
N ASP A 31 -15.89 13.91 -21.71
CA ASP A 31 -17.21 14.05 -21.09
C ASP A 31 -18.14 12.86 -21.38
N VAL A 32 -18.08 12.29 -22.59
CA VAL A 32 -18.94 11.14 -22.99
C VAL A 32 -18.49 9.83 -22.32
N GLY A 33 -17.20 9.69 -21.99
CA GLY A 33 -16.67 8.51 -21.28
C GLY A 33 -17.09 8.48 -19.82
N ILE A 34 -16.98 9.62 -19.15
CA ILE A 34 -17.29 9.78 -17.72
C ILE A 34 -18.81 9.76 -17.47
N GLU A 35 -19.58 10.35 -18.39
CA GLU A 35 -21.05 10.38 -18.29
C GLU A 35 -21.67 9.00 -18.52
N LYS A 36 -21.11 8.18 -19.42
CA LYS A 36 -21.55 6.79 -19.60
C LYS A 36 -21.20 5.90 -18.42
N LEU A 37 -20.07 6.12 -17.74
CA LEU A 37 -19.70 5.42 -16.51
C LEU A 37 -20.63 5.85 -15.35
N LYS A 38 -20.95 7.15 -15.22
CA LYS A 38 -21.90 7.65 -14.21
C LYS A 38 -23.33 7.19 -14.45
N ILE A 39 -23.79 7.14 -15.70
CA ILE A 39 -25.12 6.65 -16.05
C ILE A 39 -25.25 5.15 -15.77
N ASN A 40 -24.17 4.38 -15.97
CA ASN A 40 -24.16 2.96 -15.58
C ASN A 40 -24.23 2.81 -14.05
N ASP A 41 -23.49 3.63 -13.31
CA ASP A 41 -23.48 3.64 -11.84
C ASP A 41 -24.86 4.02 -11.25
N GLU A 42 -25.55 5.03 -11.81
CA GLU A 42 -26.90 5.43 -11.37
C GLU A 42 -27.97 4.39 -11.74
N ILE A 43 -27.87 3.76 -12.90
CA ILE A 43 -28.81 2.71 -13.33
C ILE A 43 -28.62 1.46 -12.46
N TYR A 44 -27.40 1.06 -12.17
CA TYR A 44 -27.13 -0.09 -11.30
C TYR A 44 -27.54 0.17 -9.85
N ARG A 45 -27.29 1.37 -9.31
CA ARG A 45 -27.79 1.77 -7.98
C ARG A 45 -29.32 1.77 -7.89
N SER A 46 -30.02 2.20 -8.95
CA SER A 46 -31.49 2.21 -8.95
C SER A 46 -32.10 0.81 -9.06
N ILE A 47 -31.42 -0.12 -9.72
CA ILE A 47 -31.88 -1.52 -9.82
C ILE A 47 -31.69 -2.26 -8.49
N LEU A 48 -30.62 -1.95 -7.75
CA LEU A 48 -30.34 -2.56 -6.44
C LEU A 48 -31.18 -1.96 -5.29
N MET A 49 -31.79 -0.77 -5.48
CA MET A 49 -32.64 -0.13 -4.45
C MET A 49 -34.12 -0.54 -4.49
N ASP A 50 -34.56 -1.30 -5.49
CA ASP A 50 -35.98 -1.63 -5.70
C ASP A 50 -36.37 -3.07 -5.27
N GLU A 51 -35.43 -3.83 -4.69
CA GLU A 51 -35.75 -5.14 -4.10
C GLU A 51 -35.58 -5.09 -2.59
N ASP A 52 -36.62 -5.57 -1.88
CA ASP A 52 -36.86 -5.58 -0.44
C ASP A 52 -35.61 -5.58 0.45
N PRO A 53 -35.65 -4.89 1.63
CA PRO A 53 -34.55 -4.93 2.57
C PRO A 53 -34.33 -6.38 3.02
N ILE A 54 -33.27 -6.99 2.52
CA ILE A 54 -32.76 -8.26 3.06
C ILE A 54 -32.33 -7.96 4.50
N GLU A 55 -33.23 -8.24 5.43
CA GLU A 55 -32.95 -8.16 6.85
C GLU A 55 -31.69 -8.97 7.19
N ASP A 56 -30.66 -8.25 7.64
CA ASP A 56 -29.58 -8.68 8.56
C ASP A 56 -29.02 -10.11 8.39
N ARG A 57 -28.70 -10.54 7.18
CA ARG A 57 -27.79 -11.66 6.96
C ARG A 57 -26.44 -11.14 6.48
N VAL A 58 -25.67 -10.60 7.41
CA VAL A 58 -24.22 -10.44 7.19
C VAL A 58 -23.62 -11.85 7.19
N VAL A 59 -23.72 -12.53 6.06
CA VAL A 59 -22.94 -13.75 5.84
C VAL A 59 -21.49 -13.28 5.58
N PRO A 60 -20.50 -13.70 6.38
CA PRO A 60 -19.11 -13.37 6.07
C PRO A 60 -18.79 -13.80 4.64
N LEU A 61 -18.07 -12.96 3.90
CA LEU A 61 -17.72 -13.25 2.49
C LEU A 61 -17.05 -14.62 2.34
N GLU A 62 -16.27 -15.04 3.34
CA GLU A 62 -15.64 -16.36 3.41
C GLU A 62 -16.67 -17.50 3.38
N GLU A 63 -17.76 -17.39 4.16
CA GLU A 63 -18.85 -18.37 4.13
C GLU A 63 -19.63 -18.28 2.81
N ALA A 64 -19.77 -17.08 2.26
CA ALA A 64 -20.46 -16.85 1.01
C ALA A 64 -19.75 -17.50 -0.19
N LEU A 65 -18.43 -17.51 -0.20
CA LEU A 65 -17.63 -18.20 -1.24
C LEU A 65 -17.76 -19.73 -1.17
N LEU A 66 -18.18 -20.28 -0.01
CA LEU A 66 -18.45 -21.71 0.20
C LEU A 66 -19.88 -22.11 -0.15
N ILE A 67 -20.78 -21.15 -0.39
CA ILE A 67 -22.17 -21.42 -0.77
C ILE A 67 -22.20 -22.12 -2.14
N ASN A 68 -22.94 -23.23 -2.22
CA ASN A 68 -23.03 -24.02 -3.44
C ASN A 68 -23.83 -23.36 -4.59
N ASP A 69 -24.56 -22.27 -4.30
CA ASP A 69 -25.32 -21.55 -5.32
C ASP A 69 -24.45 -20.49 -6.03
N PRO A 70 -24.17 -20.67 -7.34
CA PRO A 70 -23.33 -19.74 -8.10
C PRO A 70 -23.93 -18.33 -8.20
N ALA A 71 -25.26 -18.19 -8.25
CA ALA A 71 -25.89 -16.89 -8.38
C ALA A 71 -25.65 -16.03 -7.14
N THR A 72 -25.84 -16.61 -5.95
CA THR A 72 -25.57 -15.94 -4.67
C THR A 72 -24.09 -15.55 -4.50
N ARG A 73 -23.16 -16.41 -4.91
CA ARG A 73 -21.72 -16.10 -4.89
C ARG A 73 -21.40 -14.87 -5.75
N ARG A 74 -21.97 -14.80 -6.95
CA ARG A 74 -21.75 -13.67 -7.88
C ARG A 74 -22.32 -12.38 -7.35
N GLU A 75 -23.53 -12.41 -6.79
CA GLU A 75 -24.18 -11.25 -6.17
C GLU A 75 -23.33 -10.67 -5.03
N LEU A 76 -22.86 -11.52 -4.13
CA LEU A 76 -21.98 -11.12 -3.03
C LEU A 76 -20.63 -10.57 -3.52
N MET A 77 -20.03 -11.15 -4.56
CA MET A 77 -18.83 -10.59 -5.17
C MET A 77 -19.06 -9.22 -5.78
N MET A 78 -20.21 -8.99 -6.40
CA MET A 78 -20.57 -7.67 -6.91
C MET A 78 -20.76 -6.66 -5.76
N GLU A 79 -21.39 -7.05 -4.67
CA GLU A 79 -21.56 -6.19 -3.50
C GLU A 79 -20.20 -5.77 -2.92
N VAL A 80 -19.24 -6.67 -2.81
CA VAL A 80 -17.86 -6.38 -2.37
C VAL A 80 -17.18 -5.39 -3.31
N MET A 81 -17.31 -5.56 -4.63
CA MET A 81 -16.74 -4.63 -5.62
C MET A 81 -17.29 -3.21 -5.48
N TYR A 82 -18.56 -3.06 -5.09
CA TYR A 82 -19.21 -1.75 -4.97
C TYR A 82 -19.14 -1.14 -3.55
N SER A 83 -18.72 -1.91 -2.53
CA SER A 83 -18.58 -1.41 -1.17
C SER A 83 -17.20 -0.82 -0.89
N ASN A 84 -16.34 -1.58 -0.26
CA ASN A 84 -14.96 -1.19 0.06
C ASN A 84 -14.03 -2.39 -0.15
N PRO A 85 -13.53 -2.61 -1.38
CA PRO A 85 -12.74 -3.79 -1.70
C PRO A 85 -11.44 -3.92 -0.90
N ASP A 86 -10.92 -2.81 -0.32
CA ASP A 86 -9.75 -2.82 0.58
C ASP A 86 -9.93 -3.77 1.78
N ASP A 87 -11.13 -3.84 2.33
CA ASP A 87 -11.43 -4.65 3.51
C ASP A 87 -11.50 -6.16 3.19
N TYR A 88 -11.53 -6.52 1.90
CA TYR A 88 -11.77 -7.89 1.41
C TYR A 88 -10.64 -8.44 0.52
N VAL A 89 -9.46 -7.83 0.55
CA VAL A 89 -8.35 -8.22 -0.34
C VAL A 89 -7.97 -9.70 -0.18
N GLU A 90 -7.94 -10.24 1.04
CA GLU A 90 -7.63 -11.65 1.30
C GLU A 90 -8.68 -12.57 0.67
N GLN A 91 -9.97 -12.26 0.88
CA GLN A 91 -11.09 -13.01 0.33
C GLN A 91 -11.15 -12.91 -1.19
N LEU A 92 -10.84 -11.73 -1.76
CA LEU A 92 -10.72 -11.54 -3.21
C LEU A 92 -9.57 -12.37 -3.78
N LYS A 93 -8.43 -12.47 -3.08
CA LYS A 93 -7.31 -13.33 -3.48
C LYS A 93 -7.70 -14.81 -3.47
N GLU A 94 -8.43 -15.26 -2.46
CA GLU A 94 -8.96 -16.62 -2.37
C GLU A 94 -9.97 -16.91 -3.50
N ALA A 95 -10.87 -15.95 -3.77
CA ALA A 95 -11.86 -16.04 -4.84
C ALA A 95 -11.25 -16.21 -6.24
N ARG A 96 -10.00 -15.80 -6.46
CA ARG A 96 -9.27 -16.04 -7.72
C ARG A 96 -9.07 -17.53 -8.04
N THR A 97 -9.18 -18.39 -7.06
CA THR A 97 -9.02 -19.85 -7.23
C THR A 97 -10.36 -20.61 -7.17
N ASN A 98 -11.49 -19.88 -7.21
CA ASN A 98 -12.82 -20.47 -7.18
C ASN A 98 -13.11 -21.30 -8.44
N ASP A 99 -14.01 -22.25 -8.32
CA ASP A 99 -14.48 -23.12 -9.40
C ASP A 99 -15.44 -22.41 -10.37
N ASP A 100 -16.06 -21.30 -9.95
CA ASP A 100 -16.94 -20.47 -10.78
C ASP A 100 -16.14 -19.39 -11.50
N THR A 101 -16.12 -19.46 -12.84
CA THR A 101 -15.38 -18.53 -13.70
C THR A 101 -15.83 -17.06 -13.54
N GLU A 102 -17.12 -16.82 -13.24
CA GLU A 102 -17.62 -15.44 -13.03
C GLU A 102 -17.14 -14.89 -11.70
N VAL A 103 -17.11 -15.69 -10.65
CA VAL A 103 -16.55 -15.31 -9.34
C VAL A 103 -15.06 -14.95 -9.50
N VAL A 104 -14.28 -15.78 -10.21
CA VAL A 104 -12.88 -15.50 -10.54
C VAL A 104 -12.74 -14.19 -11.30
N HIS A 105 -13.60 -13.96 -12.32
CA HIS A 105 -13.56 -12.73 -13.10
C HIS A 105 -13.83 -11.49 -12.25
N TYR A 106 -14.84 -11.51 -11.39
CA TYR A 106 -15.13 -10.39 -10.49
C TYR A 106 -14.00 -10.14 -9.49
N ALA A 107 -13.44 -11.18 -8.89
CA ALA A 107 -12.33 -11.06 -7.95
C ALA A 107 -11.09 -10.43 -8.60
N VAL A 108 -10.72 -10.89 -9.80
CA VAL A 108 -9.59 -10.34 -10.56
C VAL A 108 -9.84 -8.89 -10.93
N THR A 109 -11.06 -8.55 -11.35
CA THR A 109 -11.44 -7.19 -11.73
C THR A 109 -11.38 -6.25 -10.52
N ALA A 110 -11.93 -6.67 -9.37
CA ALA A 110 -11.90 -5.88 -8.13
C ALA A 110 -10.46 -5.59 -7.67
N LEU A 111 -9.60 -6.61 -7.65
CA LEU A 111 -8.19 -6.44 -7.29
C LEU A 111 -7.44 -5.54 -8.28
N ALA A 112 -7.74 -5.64 -9.57
CA ALA A 112 -7.11 -4.79 -10.59
C ALA A 112 -7.53 -3.32 -10.48
N GLU A 113 -8.82 -3.05 -10.21
CA GLU A 113 -9.30 -1.68 -10.00
C GLU A 113 -8.74 -1.09 -8.71
N LEU A 114 -8.67 -1.87 -7.63
CA LEU A 114 -8.05 -1.44 -6.37
C LEU A 114 -6.56 -1.12 -6.55
N GLN A 115 -5.81 -1.98 -7.24
CA GLN A 115 -4.40 -1.73 -7.57
C GLN A 115 -4.25 -0.42 -8.36
N LYS A 116 -5.09 -0.21 -9.37
CA LYS A 116 -5.07 1.00 -10.20
C LYS A 116 -5.39 2.26 -9.40
N GLU A 117 -6.30 2.18 -8.42
CA GLU A 117 -6.59 3.30 -7.52
C GLU A 117 -5.37 3.67 -6.68
N TYR A 118 -4.69 2.68 -6.09
CA TYR A 118 -3.44 2.92 -5.35
C TYR A 118 -2.36 3.52 -6.24
N ASP A 119 -2.17 2.98 -7.46
CA ASP A 119 -1.17 3.49 -8.40
C ASP A 119 -1.44 4.95 -8.78
N PHE A 120 -2.70 5.32 -8.99
CA PHE A 120 -3.09 6.70 -9.26
C PHE A 120 -2.76 7.62 -8.07
N ARG A 121 -3.10 7.21 -6.85
CA ARG A 121 -2.80 7.98 -5.63
C ARG A 121 -1.30 8.12 -5.39
N PHE A 122 -0.52 7.08 -5.68
CA PHE A 122 0.94 7.16 -5.62
C PHE A 122 1.49 8.15 -6.65
N GLN A 123 1.01 8.12 -7.90
CA GLN A 123 1.43 9.07 -8.95
C GLN A 123 1.12 10.52 -8.58
N GLU A 124 -0.03 10.79 -7.97
CA GLU A 124 -0.37 12.14 -7.48
C GLU A 124 0.64 12.60 -6.41
N LEU A 125 0.94 11.74 -5.43
CA LEU A 125 1.88 12.08 -4.36
C LEU A 125 3.33 12.18 -4.86
N ASP A 126 3.76 11.34 -5.81
CA ASP A 126 5.05 11.46 -6.48
C ASP A 126 5.22 12.83 -7.13
N TRP A 127 4.20 13.27 -7.86
CA TRP A 127 4.21 14.58 -8.50
C TRP A 127 4.17 15.76 -7.50
N GLU A 128 3.40 15.65 -6.41
CA GLU A 128 3.42 16.65 -5.34
C GLU A 128 4.79 16.73 -4.67
N MET A 129 5.41 15.58 -4.41
CA MET A 129 6.73 15.48 -3.79
C MET A 129 7.86 15.97 -4.71
N GLU A 130 7.77 15.79 -6.04
CA GLU A 130 8.69 16.36 -7.00
C GLU A 130 8.63 17.90 -7.00
N LYS A 131 7.44 18.48 -6.85
CA LYS A 131 7.25 19.93 -6.81
C LYS A 131 7.72 20.56 -5.50
N ASN A 132 7.45 19.89 -4.39
CA ASN A 132 7.74 20.38 -3.05
C ASN A 132 8.44 19.27 -2.22
N PRO A 133 9.74 19.03 -2.47
CA PRO A 133 10.45 17.90 -1.84
C PRO A 133 10.52 17.97 -0.31
N ASP A 134 10.45 19.18 0.26
CA ASP A 134 10.58 19.43 1.70
C ASP A 134 9.22 19.64 2.39
N ASP A 135 8.11 19.35 1.70
CA ASP A 135 6.77 19.48 2.27
C ASP A 135 6.47 18.30 3.20
N ASP A 136 6.41 18.60 4.49
CA ASP A 136 6.12 17.63 5.53
C ASP A 136 4.71 17.05 5.43
N GLU A 137 3.73 17.82 4.95
CA GLU A 137 2.35 17.36 4.80
C GLU A 137 2.24 16.32 3.68
N VAL A 138 2.90 16.55 2.55
CA VAL A 138 2.97 15.59 1.44
C VAL A 138 3.68 14.32 1.88
N THR A 139 4.77 14.46 2.63
CA THR A 139 5.52 13.32 3.18
C THR A 139 4.64 12.48 4.11
N ASP A 140 3.85 13.10 4.99
CA ASP A 140 2.94 12.40 5.89
C ASP A 140 1.79 11.69 5.15
N LYS A 141 1.23 12.31 4.10
CA LYS A 141 0.24 11.68 3.21
C LYS A 141 0.82 10.44 2.53
N TYR A 142 2.07 10.54 2.06
CA TYR A 142 2.73 9.43 1.40
C TYR A 142 3.00 8.26 2.36
N ILE A 143 3.50 8.55 3.57
CA ILE A 143 3.68 7.56 4.65
C ILE A 143 2.36 6.84 4.94
N LYS A 144 1.28 7.60 5.09
CA LYS A 144 -0.05 7.05 5.35
C LYS A 144 -0.53 6.15 4.22
N LEU A 145 -0.37 6.57 2.96
CA LEU A 145 -0.78 5.78 1.80
C LEU A 145 0.03 4.49 1.69
N LEU A 146 1.36 4.55 1.91
CA LEU A 146 2.21 3.36 1.90
C LEU A 146 1.82 2.36 3.00
N ASN A 147 1.53 2.84 4.22
CA ASN A 147 1.06 1.97 5.30
C ASN A 147 -0.26 1.31 4.92
N GLN A 148 -1.24 2.05 4.40
CA GLN A 148 -2.50 1.48 3.94
C GLN A 148 -2.30 0.42 2.87
N TYR A 149 -1.46 0.69 1.87
CA TYR A 149 -1.16 -0.24 0.79
C TYR A 149 -0.45 -1.52 1.27
N LEU A 150 0.55 -1.37 2.15
CA LEU A 150 1.29 -2.50 2.70
C LEU A 150 0.43 -3.35 3.66
N ASP A 151 -0.46 -2.72 4.42
CA ASP A 151 -1.35 -3.39 5.36
C ASP A 151 -2.57 -4.03 4.67
N SER A 152 -3.02 -3.50 3.53
CA SER A 152 -4.12 -4.08 2.75
C SER A 152 -3.81 -5.47 2.21
N GLY A 153 -2.53 -5.81 2.09
CA GLY A 153 -2.09 -7.08 1.53
C GLY A 153 -2.24 -7.19 0.00
N ILE A 154 -2.66 -6.13 -0.71
CA ILE A 154 -2.84 -6.17 -2.17
C ILE A 154 -1.52 -6.34 -2.91
N ALA A 155 -0.42 -5.82 -2.36
CA ALA A 155 0.91 -5.91 -2.97
C ALA A 155 1.31 -7.36 -3.26
N GLU A 156 1.77 -7.61 -4.47
CA GLU A 156 2.47 -8.85 -4.82
C GLU A 156 3.93 -8.78 -4.34
N GLU A 157 4.59 -9.94 -4.19
CA GLU A 157 5.92 -10.05 -3.56
C GLU A 157 6.95 -9.09 -4.17
N ASN A 158 6.99 -8.98 -5.50
CA ASN A 158 7.94 -8.08 -6.18
C ASN A 158 7.62 -6.59 -5.96
N ASP A 159 6.34 -6.23 -5.93
CA ASP A 159 5.91 -4.85 -5.68
C ASP A 159 6.08 -4.47 -4.20
N MET A 160 5.83 -5.40 -3.30
CA MET A 160 6.08 -5.25 -1.87
C MET A 160 7.51 -4.78 -1.58
N ASP A 161 8.51 -5.39 -2.19
CA ASP A 161 9.93 -5.03 -2.01
C ASP A 161 10.21 -3.59 -2.49
N ILE A 162 9.66 -3.22 -3.66
CA ILE A 162 9.81 -1.86 -4.21
C ILE A 162 9.16 -0.82 -3.29
N LYS A 163 7.93 -1.09 -2.84
CA LYS A 163 7.20 -0.18 -1.95
C LYS A 163 7.85 -0.06 -0.57
N LEU A 164 8.37 -1.15 -0.01
CA LEU A 164 9.12 -1.11 1.24
C LEU A 164 10.42 -0.29 1.12
N ARG A 165 11.16 -0.38 -0.01
CA ARG A 165 12.34 0.47 -0.27
C ARG A 165 11.96 1.94 -0.38
N THR A 166 10.88 2.23 -1.10
CA THR A 166 10.33 3.59 -1.18
C THR A 166 9.96 4.11 0.21
N TYR A 167 9.30 3.26 1.01
CA TYR A 167 8.90 3.59 2.38
C TYR A 167 10.09 3.92 3.28
N SER A 168 11.14 3.09 3.27
CA SER A 168 12.38 3.36 4.01
C SER A 168 12.98 4.71 3.63
N GLY A 169 13.08 5.02 2.32
CA GLY A 169 13.62 6.30 1.84
C GLY A 169 12.79 7.52 2.26
N ILE A 170 11.46 7.38 2.32
CA ILE A 170 10.55 8.45 2.77
C ILE A 170 10.68 8.64 4.28
N LEU A 171 10.75 7.56 5.06
CA LEU A 171 10.98 7.62 6.51
C LEU A 171 12.33 8.27 6.83
N GLU A 172 13.40 7.94 6.09
CA GLU A 172 14.70 8.59 6.22
C GLU A 172 14.62 10.10 5.98
N ARG A 173 13.88 10.51 4.94
CA ARG A 173 13.67 11.95 4.66
C ARG A 173 12.91 12.63 5.81
N LYS A 174 11.84 12.03 6.30
CA LYS A 174 11.07 12.57 7.44
C LYS A 174 11.91 12.69 8.70
N LEU A 175 12.77 11.70 8.97
CA LEU A 175 13.66 11.69 10.13
C LEU A 175 14.72 12.80 10.10
N LYS A 176 15.09 13.33 8.92
CA LYS A 176 15.98 14.51 8.81
C LYS A 176 15.34 15.75 9.44
N ASN A 177 13.99 15.86 9.34
CA ASN A 177 13.23 16.98 9.89
C ASN A 177 12.76 16.72 11.33
N THR A 178 12.60 15.44 11.71
CA THR A 178 12.08 15.01 13.02
C THR A 178 12.96 13.91 13.66
N PRO A 179 14.26 14.17 13.91
CA PRO A 179 15.18 13.16 14.43
C PRO A 179 14.85 12.64 15.83
N GLU A 180 14.04 13.39 16.59
CA GLU A 180 13.55 13.02 17.92
C GLU A 180 12.40 12.01 17.90
N SER A 181 11.85 11.67 16.73
CA SER A 181 10.71 10.76 16.64
C SER A 181 11.12 9.29 16.74
N PHE A 182 11.11 8.76 17.96
CA PHE A 182 11.39 7.34 18.22
C PHE A 182 10.46 6.39 17.46
N ALA A 183 9.21 6.80 17.22
CA ALA A 183 8.25 5.99 16.48
C ALA A 183 8.68 5.81 15.00
N LEU A 184 9.13 6.87 14.34
CA LEU A 184 9.61 6.83 12.97
C LEU A 184 10.89 6.01 12.83
N TRP A 185 11.84 6.13 13.78
CA TRP A 185 13.04 5.29 13.81
C TRP A 185 12.69 3.82 13.88
N LYS A 186 11.78 3.43 14.79
CA LYS A 186 11.34 2.04 14.90
C LYS A 186 10.73 1.51 13.60
N GLU A 187 9.93 2.35 12.94
CA GLU A 187 9.26 1.96 11.70
C GLU A 187 10.27 1.78 10.57
N LYS A 188 11.21 2.74 10.43
CA LYS A 188 12.30 2.64 9.45
C LYS A 188 13.13 1.38 9.65
N ILE A 189 13.61 1.12 10.87
CA ILE A 189 14.42 -0.05 11.20
C ILE A 189 13.68 -1.35 10.85
N LYS A 190 12.39 -1.46 11.21
CA LYS A 190 11.60 -2.65 10.85
C LYS A 190 11.48 -2.83 9.34
N THR A 191 11.33 -1.74 8.61
CA THR A 191 11.27 -1.74 7.15
C THR A 191 12.59 -2.20 6.57
N ASP A 192 13.72 -1.66 7.05
CA ASP A 192 15.06 -2.01 6.58
C ASP A 192 15.39 -3.49 6.87
N LEU A 193 14.98 -4.01 8.04
CA LEU A 193 15.11 -5.44 8.34
C LEU A 193 14.30 -6.32 7.38
N LYS A 194 13.09 -5.89 6.98
CA LYS A 194 12.26 -6.62 6.01
C LYS A 194 12.91 -6.67 4.63
N ILE A 195 13.47 -5.56 4.16
CA ILE A 195 14.16 -5.48 2.85
C ILE A 195 15.64 -5.92 2.91
N ARG A 196 16.09 -6.41 4.07
CA ARG A 196 17.44 -6.93 4.31
C ARG A 196 18.57 -5.90 4.17
N GLU A 197 18.26 -4.63 4.39
CA GLU A 197 19.25 -3.54 4.48
C GLU A 197 19.89 -3.54 5.89
N TYR A 198 20.64 -4.61 6.18
CA TYR A 198 21.13 -4.90 7.53
C TYR A 198 22.15 -3.87 8.05
N GLU A 199 22.98 -3.31 7.18
CA GLU A 199 23.99 -2.33 7.58
C GLU A 199 23.30 -1.05 8.09
N THR A 200 22.37 -0.49 7.32
CA THR A 200 21.58 0.68 7.71
C THR A 200 20.75 0.41 8.94
N ALA A 201 20.08 -0.75 8.99
CA ALA A 201 19.29 -1.14 10.14
C ALA A 201 20.12 -1.19 11.43
N LEU A 202 21.36 -1.70 11.39
CA LEU A 202 22.25 -1.77 12.56
C LEU A 202 22.66 -0.36 13.04
N GLU A 203 23.04 0.53 12.12
CA GLU A 203 23.40 1.91 12.43
C GLU A 203 22.23 2.63 13.13
N ASP A 204 21.04 2.51 12.59
CA ASP A 204 19.83 3.12 13.14
C ASP A 204 19.44 2.49 14.50
N ILE A 205 19.60 1.17 14.67
CA ILE A 205 19.36 0.50 15.95
C ILE A 205 20.36 1.01 17.02
N GLN A 206 21.64 1.15 16.67
CA GLN A 206 22.64 1.68 17.57
C GLN A 206 22.28 3.11 17.99
N TYR A 207 21.89 3.94 17.04
CA TYR A 207 21.42 5.30 17.30
C TYR A 207 20.28 5.34 18.31
N ILE A 208 19.24 4.52 18.15
CA ILE A 208 18.09 4.51 19.08
C ILE A 208 18.46 3.91 20.44
N VAL A 209 19.34 2.93 20.52
CA VAL A 209 19.80 2.35 21.79
C VAL A 209 20.66 3.35 22.58
N GLU A 210 21.38 4.25 21.92
CA GLU A 210 22.16 5.29 22.55
C GLU A 210 21.30 6.48 23.03
N ASN A 211 20.34 6.90 22.20
CA ASN A 211 19.52 8.08 22.52
C ASN A 211 18.30 7.75 23.40
N TRP A 212 17.80 6.53 23.37
CA TRP A 212 16.67 6.04 24.17
C TRP A 212 17.04 4.79 24.95
N GLU A 213 18.08 4.89 25.78
CA GLU A 213 18.69 3.78 26.52
C GLU A 213 17.71 2.94 27.36
N LYS A 214 16.58 3.51 27.80
CA LYS A 214 15.61 2.84 28.66
C LYS A 214 14.46 2.19 27.91
N GLU A 215 14.37 2.42 26.62
CA GLU A 215 13.30 1.89 25.78
C GLU A 215 13.59 0.43 25.36
N GLU A 216 12.70 -0.49 25.71
CA GLU A 216 12.87 -1.90 25.39
C GLU A 216 12.95 -2.17 23.87
N ALA A 217 12.27 -1.33 23.06
CA ALA A 217 12.12 -1.57 21.63
C ALA A 217 13.47 -1.58 20.90
N GLY A 218 14.46 -0.76 21.30
CA GLY A 218 15.80 -0.79 20.70
C GLY A 218 16.48 -2.15 20.87
N TYR A 219 16.36 -2.75 22.04
CA TYR A 219 16.95 -4.07 22.32
C TYR A 219 16.19 -5.20 21.63
N LEU A 220 14.87 -5.11 21.53
CA LEU A 220 14.08 -6.08 20.77
C LEU A 220 14.43 -6.04 19.29
N LEU A 221 14.65 -4.86 18.71
CA LEU A 221 15.11 -4.69 17.33
C LEU A 221 16.53 -5.25 17.14
N LEU A 222 17.44 -5.09 18.13
CA LEU A 222 18.76 -5.76 18.09
C LEU A 222 18.62 -7.29 18.06
N ILE A 223 17.73 -7.85 18.87
CA ILE A 223 17.45 -9.28 18.86
C ILE A 223 16.91 -9.72 17.50
N GLN A 224 15.97 -8.98 16.91
CA GLN A 224 15.44 -9.26 15.57
C GLN A 224 16.53 -9.20 14.50
N TYR A 225 17.40 -8.19 14.56
CA TYR A 225 18.55 -8.05 13.67
C TYR A 225 19.51 -9.27 13.75
N TYR A 226 19.95 -9.62 14.95
CA TYR A 226 20.86 -10.77 15.13
C TYR A 226 20.18 -12.11 14.81
N SER A 227 18.87 -12.21 15.04
CA SER A 227 18.08 -13.37 14.64
C SER A 227 18.04 -13.52 13.11
N ALA A 228 17.84 -12.42 12.37
CA ALA A 228 17.85 -12.42 10.91
C ALA A 228 19.21 -12.86 10.33
N LEU A 229 20.30 -12.55 11.04
CA LEU A 229 21.67 -12.97 10.67
C LEU A 229 22.07 -14.33 11.25
N MET A 230 21.17 -14.99 12.02
CA MET A 230 21.48 -16.24 12.76
C MET A 230 22.68 -16.10 13.73
N ASP A 231 22.93 -14.88 14.22
CA ASP A 231 24.00 -14.60 15.20
C ASP A 231 23.53 -14.79 16.64
N ARG A 232 23.65 -16.01 17.15
CA ARG A 232 23.31 -16.34 18.54
C ARG A 232 24.12 -15.52 19.55
N GLN A 233 25.41 -15.29 19.29
CA GLN A 233 26.28 -14.53 20.21
C GLN A 233 25.84 -13.06 20.31
N GLY A 234 25.35 -12.48 19.21
CA GLY A 234 24.76 -11.14 19.21
C GLY A 234 23.51 -11.07 20.08
N ILE A 235 22.64 -12.09 19.99
CA ILE A 235 21.44 -12.19 20.83
C ILE A 235 21.84 -12.28 22.30
N ASP A 236 22.75 -13.17 22.67
CA ASP A 236 23.19 -13.38 24.07
C ASP A 236 23.76 -12.08 24.65
N ARG A 237 24.63 -11.38 23.91
CA ARG A 237 25.16 -10.07 24.32
C ARG A 237 24.05 -9.04 24.55
N THR A 238 23.01 -9.04 23.70
CA THR A 238 21.87 -8.13 23.85
C THR A 238 21.06 -8.46 25.11
N LEU A 239 20.83 -9.75 25.39
CA LEU A 239 20.13 -10.20 26.60
C LEU A 239 20.88 -9.81 27.88
N GLU A 240 22.23 -9.92 27.85
CA GLU A 240 23.06 -9.42 28.96
C GLU A 240 22.94 -7.90 29.15
N GLN A 241 22.93 -7.12 28.05
CA GLN A 241 22.75 -5.67 28.11
C GLN A 241 21.40 -5.30 28.74
N VAL A 242 20.30 -5.93 28.31
CA VAL A 242 18.96 -5.74 28.88
C VAL A 242 18.97 -5.98 30.40
N SER A 243 19.61 -7.08 30.84
CA SER A 243 19.71 -7.45 32.25
C SER A 243 20.57 -6.45 33.04
N ARG A 244 21.75 -6.08 32.53
CA ARG A 244 22.70 -5.16 33.16
C ARG A 244 22.12 -3.75 33.29
N ARG A 245 21.45 -3.25 32.24
CA ARG A 245 20.84 -1.91 32.22
C ARG A 245 19.48 -1.86 32.92
N ARG A 246 18.97 -2.99 33.39
CA ARG A 246 17.66 -3.14 34.07
C ARG A 246 16.53 -2.51 33.25
N ILE A 247 16.47 -2.86 31.97
CA ILE A 247 15.44 -2.34 31.08
C ILE A 247 14.07 -2.82 31.55
N HIS A 248 13.10 -1.91 31.63
CA HIS A 248 11.72 -2.28 31.94
C HIS A 248 11.09 -2.94 30.73
N LEU A 249 10.66 -4.18 30.87
CA LEU A 249 10.08 -4.96 29.79
C LEU A 249 8.56 -5.01 29.92
N THR A 250 7.87 -4.74 28.85
CA THR A 250 6.42 -5.01 28.73
C THR A 250 6.13 -6.51 28.79
N PRO A 251 4.87 -6.93 28.97
CA PRO A 251 4.52 -8.35 28.90
C PRO A 251 4.89 -9.00 27.56
N ARG A 252 4.85 -8.24 26.46
CA ARG A 252 5.26 -8.70 25.13
C ARG A 252 6.79 -8.87 25.06
N GLY A 253 7.55 -7.87 25.47
CA GLY A 253 9.02 -7.92 25.47
C GLY A 253 9.56 -9.03 26.38
N ARG A 254 8.92 -9.27 27.54
CA ARG A 254 9.26 -10.43 28.40
C ARG A 254 9.07 -11.77 27.71
N ARG A 255 7.97 -11.96 26.95
CA ARG A 255 7.74 -13.21 26.20
C ARG A 255 8.79 -13.41 25.12
N GLU A 256 9.11 -12.37 24.36
CA GLU A 256 10.12 -12.41 23.30
C GLU A 256 11.51 -12.75 23.87
N ILE A 257 11.93 -12.07 24.92
CA ILE A 257 13.20 -12.34 25.59
C ILE A 257 13.25 -13.73 26.25
N SER A 258 12.14 -14.20 26.86
CA SER A 258 12.08 -15.51 27.47
C SER A 258 12.19 -16.66 26.45
N PHE A 259 11.74 -16.45 25.22
CA PHE A 259 11.91 -17.40 24.14
C PHE A 259 13.41 -17.69 23.88
N TRP A 260 14.21 -16.64 23.81
CA TRP A 260 15.64 -16.76 23.55
C TRP A 260 16.48 -17.25 24.74
N LYS A 261 15.97 -17.15 25.97
CA LYS A 261 16.64 -17.67 27.19
C LYS A 261 16.42 -19.14 27.45
N LYS A 262 15.41 -19.78 26.80
CA LYS A 262 15.03 -21.19 27.06
C LYS A 262 15.98 -22.22 26.51
N ASP A 263 16.96 -21.88 25.70
CA ASP A 263 17.91 -22.83 25.10
C ASP A 263 19.18 -23.06 25.94
N GLU A 264 19.17 -22.71 27.24
CA GLU A 264 20.31 -22.93 28.16
C GLU A 264 20.15 -24.16 29.08
N ASP A 265 19.11 -25.00 28.86
CA ASP A 265 18.93 -26.26 29.65
C ASP A 265 19.27 -27.51 28.83
#